data_0f5c07210f537e641f9ed3e75f3dbb9c
#
_entry.id   0f5c07210f537e641f9ed3e75f3dbb9c
#
_cell.length_a   1.000
_cell.length_b   1.000
_cell.length_c   1.000
_cell.angle_alpha   90.00
_cell.angle_beta   90.00
_cell.angle_gamma   90.00
#
_symmetry.space_group_name_H-M   'P 1'
#
loop_
_entity.id
_entity.type
_entity.pdbx_description
1 polymer ?
#
loop_
_entity_poly.entity_id
_entity_poly.type
_entity_poly.pdbx_seq_one_letter_code
_entity_poly.pdbx_strand_id
1 'polypeptide(L)'
;MKEIPDHTAVRVALWRALHVQIDAPPHVLEDEVGLQLVAPRDDWRSRGDMHPEALKRVRASMVARARFIEDLVIREYGRGVRQYVILGSGLDTFAERRRELDELKIFEIDRPETLTWKKQRLMELGIGIPKGLRFVPVDFEAGSLWQEQLGNAGFDRSRPAVVTCTGVSLYLTREANLETLRQVAAFAPGSTLAMTFILPMDLIDPEDRPMQAAAEKGARAGGTPFISFFSPEGMSELAREAGLRK
;
A
#
# COMPACT_ATOMS: atom_id res chain seq x y z
N MET A 1 6.50 -8.33 24.33
CA MET A 1 5.45 -8.73 23.35
C MET A 1 5.87 -8.12 22.03
N LYS A 2 5.97 -8.90 20.93
CA LYS A 2 6.24 -8.35 19.61
C LYS A 2 5.05 -7.48 19.23
N GLU A 3 5.26 -6.19 19.03
CA GLU A 3 4.22 -5.32 18.49
C GLU A 3 3.82 -5.83 17.12
N ILE A 4 2.54 -6.21 16.98
CA ILE A 4 1.97 -6.66 15.73
C ILE A 4 1.76 -5.41 14.86
N PRO A 5 2.02 -5.46 13.54
CA PRO A 5 1.75 -4.34 12.64
C PRO A 5 0.29 -3.88 12.74
N ASP A 6 0.03 -2.66 12.28
CA ASP A 6 -1.30 -2.08 12.21
C ASP A 6 -2.34 -3.12 11.74
N HIS A 7 -3.44 -3.21 12.46
CA HIS A 7 -4.55 -4.13 12.15
C HIS A 7 -5.05 -3.98 10.70
N THR A 8 -4.90 -2.81 10.08
CA THR A 8 -5.30 -2.57 8.69
C THR A 8 -4.35 -3.28 7.72
N ALA A 9 -3.04 -3.18 7.92
CA ALA A 9 -2.04 -3.89 7.11
C ALA A 9 -2.24 -5.41 7.19
N VAL A 10 -2.50 -5.92 8.39
CA VAL A 10 -2.82 -7.34 8.62
C VAL A 10 -4.08 -7.77 7.86
N ARG A 11 -5.18 -7.00 7.95
CA ARG A 11 -6.42 -7.31 7.24
C ARG A 11 -6.23 -7.35 5.72
N VAL A 12 -5.52 -6.38 5.17
CA VAL A 12 -5.25 -6.32 3.72
C VAL A 12 -4.45 -7.54 3.26
N ALA A 13 -3.43 -7.95 4.01
CA ALA A 13 -2.65 -9.15 3.72
C ALA A 13 -3.53 -10.42 3.76
N LEU A 14 -4.39 -10.53 4.77
CA LEU A 14 -5.31 -11.67 4.90
C LEU A 14 -6.38 -11.70 3.80
N TRP A 15 -6.90 -10.56 3.34
CA TRP A 15 -7.85 -10.53 2.21
C TRP A 15 -7.21 -11.00 0.90
N ARG A 16 -5.94 -10.65 0.64
CA ARG A 16 -5.22 -11.16 -0.54
C ARG A 16 -5.04 -12.68 -0.47
N ALA A 17 -4.65 -13.20 0.68
CA ALA A 17 -4.53 -14.64 0.88
C ALA A 17 -5.88 -15.38 0.82
N LEU A 18 -6.92 -14.80 1.40
CA LEU A 18 -8.28 -15.37 1.38
C LEU A 18 -8.81 -15.50 -0.06
N HIS A 19 -8.49 -14.52 -0.93
CA HIS A 19 -8.82 -14.60 -2.37
C HIS A 19 -8.31 -15.91 -3.00
N VAL A 20 -7.07 -16.27 -2.76
CA VAL A 20 -6.47 -17.49 -3.31
C VAL A 20 -7.16 -18.75 -2.79
N GLN A 21 -7.71 -18.70 -1.58
CA GLN A 21 -8.29 -19.87 -0.89
C GLN A 21 -9.75 -20.12 -1.18
N ILE A 22 -10.54 -19.09 -1.49
CA ILE A 22 -12.01 -19.22 -1.59
C ILE A 22 -12.60 -18.74 -2.92
N ASP A 23 -11.92 -17.86 -3.65
CA ASP A 23 -12.44 -17.41 -4.95
C ASP A 23 -12.03 -18.40 -6.05
N ALA A 24 -12.85 -18.51 -7.10
CA ALA A 24 -12.59 -19.43 -8.19
C ALA A 24 -11.39 -18.99 -9.06
N PRO A 25 -10.54 -19.93 -9.52
CA PRO A 25 -9.50 -19.63 -10.48
C PRO A 25 -10.09 -19.25 -11.87
N PRO A 26 -9.34 -18.48 -12.73
CA PRO A 26 -7.99 -18.01 -12.47
C PRO A 26 -7.96 -16.87 -11.46
N HIS A 27 -7.01 -16.93 -10.51
CA HIS A 27 -6.88 -15.88 -9.50
C HIS A 27 -6.33 -14.59 -10.11
N VAL A 28 -6.91 -13.47 -9.72
CA VAL A 28 -6.48 -12.13 -10.15
C VAL A 28 -5.07 -11.81 -9.62
N LEU A 29 -4.80 -12.23 -8.39
CA LEU A 29 -3.50 -12.09 -7.72
C LEU A 29 -3.25 -13.30 -6.83
N GLU A 30 -2.10 -13.90 -6.95
CA GLU A 30 -1.64 -15.00 -6.08
C GLU A 30 -0.68 -14.43 -5.02
N ASP A 31 -1.18 -14.23 -3.80
CA ASP A 31 -0.38 -13.72 -2.70
C ASP A 31 -0.69 -14.44 -1.39
N GLU A 32 0.11 -15.45 -1.10
CA GLU A 32 0.10 -16.16 0.17
C GLU A 32 1.25 -15.76 1.11
N VAL A 33 2.19 -14.93 0.64
CA VAL A 33 3.31 -14.47 1.48
C VAL A 33 2.79 -13.64 2.65
N GLY A 34 1.77 -12.81 2.41
CA GLY A 34 1.13 -12.03 3.46
C GLY A 34 0.55 -12.91 4.58
N LEU A 35 -0.04 -14.07 4.25
CA LEU A 35 -0.54 -15.03 5.23
C LEU A 35 0.60 -15.62 6.07
N GLN A 36 1.73 -15.99 5.43
CA GLN A 36 2.89 -16.50 6.13
C GLN A 36 3.50 -15.45 7.07
N LEU A 37 3.56 -14.19 6.64
CA LEU A 37 4.03 -13.08 7.47
C LEU A 37 3.15 -12.92 8.72
N VAL A 38 1.85 -12.84 8.54
CA VAL A 38 0.89 -12.63 9.64
C VAL A 38 0.83 -13.86 10.55
N ALA A 39 0.88 -15.07 9.99
CA ALA A 39 0.68 -16.34 10.70
C ALA A 39 -0.49 -16.27 11.70
N PRO A 40 -1.70 -15.98 11.20
CA PRO A 40 -2.86 -15.80 12.08
C PRO A 40 -3.22 -17.13 12.76
N ARG A 41 -4.02 -17.07 13.84
CA ARG A 41 -4.57 -18.26 14.48
C ARG A 41 -5.44 -19.03 13.48
N ASP A 42 -5.62 -20.33 13.70
CA ASP A 42 -6.38 -21.22 12.79
C ASP A 42 -7.82 -20.77 12.52
N ASP A 43 -8.43 -20.06 13.47
CA ASP A 43 -9.78 -19.53 13.40
C ASP A 43 -9.93 -18.20 12.65
N TRP A 44 -8.86 -17.67 12.05
CA TRP A 44 -8.86 -16.34 11.43
C TRP A 44 -9.94 -16.13 10.34
N ARG A 45 -10.33 -17.19 9.65
CA ARG A 45 -11.39 -17.14 8.62
C ARG A 45 -12.78 -16.91 9.20
N SER A 46 -12.98 -17.26 10.48
CA SER A 46 -14.27 -17.04 11.18
C SER A 46 -14.43 -15.62 11.73
N ARG A 47 -13.39 -14.79 11.61
CA ARG A 47 -13.45 -13.39 12.01
C ARG A 47 -14.48 -12.62 11.17
N GLY A 48 -15.23 -11.74 11.79
CA GLY A 48 -16.24 -10.92 11.09
C GLY A 48 -15.66 -10.08 9.95
N ASP A 49 -14.39 -9.62 10.07
CA ASP A 49 -13.67 -8.88 9.04
C ASP A 49 -13.06 -9.77 7.93
N MET A 50 -13.32 -11.07 7.96
CA MET A 50 -12.92 -12.06 6.94
C MET A 50 -14.11 -12.79 6.34
N HIS A 51 -15.35 -12.37 6.63
CA HIS A 51 -16.56 -13.06 6.16
C HIS A 51 -16.59 -13.15 4.62
N PRO A 52 -16.67 -14.38 4.04
CA PRO A 52 -16.48 -14.61 2.61
C PRO A 52 -17.42 -13.78 1.72
N GLU A 53 -18.73 -13.82 2.00
CA GLU A 53 -19.73 -13.15 1.17
C GLU A 53 -19.92 -11.66 1.53
N ALA A 54 -20.03 -11.34 2.83
CA ALA A 54 -20.28 -9.96 3.26
C ALA A 54 -19.14 -9.00 2.85
N LEU A 55 -17.90 -9.50 2.77
CA LEU A 55 -16.71 -8.69 2.41
C LEU A 55 -16.14 -9.03 1.03
N LYS A 56 -16.89 -9.73 0.18
CA LYS A 56 -16.48 -10.11 -1.17
C LYS A 56 -16.04 -8.89 -2.00
N ARG A 57 -16.81 -7.80 -1.97
CA ARG A 57 -16.49 -6.56 -2.71
C ARG A 57 -15.21 -5.90 -2.17
N VAL A 58 -15.03 -5.86 -0.84
CA VAL A 58 -13.80 -5.32 -0.22
C VAL A 58 -12.60 -6.15 -0.64
N ARG A 59 -12.68 -7.48 -0.51
CA ARG A 59 -11.63 -8.40 -0.92
C ARG A 59 -11.28 -8.22 -2.40
N ALA A 60 -12.29 -8.18 -3.27
CA ALA A 60 -12.11 -7.97 -4.70
C ALA A 60 -11.40 -6.63 -4.99
N SER A 61 -11.81 -5.54 -4.33
CA SER A 61 -11.17 -4.22 -4.46
C SER A 61 -9.70 -4.25 -4.03
N MET A 62 -9.37 -4.92 -2.90
CA MET A 62 -7.98 -5.01 -2.43
C MET A 62 -7.11 -5.82 -3.39
N VAL A 63 -7.65 -6.92 -3.93
CA VAL A 63 -6.95 -7.78 -4.88
C VAL A 63 -6.76 -7.07 -6.24
N ALA A 64 -7.82 -6.46 -6.77
CA ALA A 64 -7.77 -5.72 -8.04
C ALA A 64 -6.80 -4.54 -7.97
N ARG A 65 -6.79 -3.80 -6.85
CA ARG A 65 -5.83 -2.73 -6.59
C ARG A 65 -4.39 -3.25 -6.62
N ALA A 66 -4.13 -4.32 -5.89
CA ALA A 66 -2.78 -4.90 -5.81
C ALA A 66 -2.31 -5.40 -7.19
N ARG A 67 -3.20 -6.04 -7.96
CA ARG A 67 -2.91 -6.49 -9.33
C ARG A 67 -2.65 -5.31 -10.28
N PHE A 68 -3.47 -4.28 -10.23
CA PHE A 68 -3.27 -3.07 -11.05
C PHE A 68 -1.89 -2.44 -10.80
N ILE A 69 -1.49 -2.33 -9.52
CA ILE A 69 -0.17 -1.81 -9.13
C ILE A 69 0.94 -2.71 -9.68
N GLU A 70 0.79 -4.01 -9.51
CA GLU A 70 1.78 -4.97 -9.99
C GLU A 70 1.95 -4.90 -11.51
N ASP A 71 0.86 -4.86 -12.27
CA ASP A 71 0.88 -4.70 -13.73
C ASP A 71 1.51 -3.36 -14.14
N LEU A 72 1.24 -2.28 -13.40
CA LEU A 72 1.88 -0.97 -13.62
C LEU A 72 3.40 -1.07 -13.46
N VAL A 73 3.86 -1.63 -12.35
CA VAL A 73 5.31 -1.75 -12.07
C VAL A 73 6.01 -2.63 -13.13
N ILE A 74 5.43 -3.77 -13.48
CA ILE A 74 5.97 -4.67 -14.51
C ILE A 74 6.05 -3.96 -15.87
N ARG A 75 5.01 -3.23 -16.25
CA ARG A 75 4.98 -2.47 -17.50
C ARG A 75 6.07 -1.39 -17.53
N GLU A 76 6.21 -0.62 -16.46
CA GLU A 76 7.22 0.44 -16.40
C GLU A 76 8.65 -0.15 -16.30
N TYR A 77 8.83 -1.29 -15.63
CA TYR A 77 10.07 -2.05 -15.65
C TYR A 77 10.45 -2.45 -17.09
N GLY A 78 9.49 -2.95 -17.88
CA GLY A 78 9.69 -3.25 -19.31
C GLY A 78 10.07 -2.03 -20.15
N ARG A 79 9.73 -0.80 -19.70
CA ARG A 79 10.11 0.47 -20.31
C ARG A 79 11.46 1.02 -19.82
N GLY A 80 12.15 0.30 -18.95
CA GLY A 80 13.46 0.69 -18.43
C GLY A 80 13.45 1.39 -17.07
N VAL A 81 12.29 1.56 -16.41
CA VAL A 81 12.25 2.05 -15.03
C VAL A 81 12.85 0.99 -14.10
N ARG A 82 13.72 1.42 -13.19
CA ARG A 82 14.46 0.53 -12.29
C ARG A 82 14.32 0.91 -10.81
N GLN A 83 13.35 1.74 -10.48
CA GLN A 83 13.09 2.18 -9.13
C GLN A 83 11.58 2.12 -8.84
N TYR A 84 11.23 1.51 -7.72
CA TYR A 84 9.86 1.40 -7.24
C TYR A 84 9.80 1.84 -5.78
N VAL A 85 8.98 2.82 -5.47
CA VAL A 85 8.80 3.40 -4.14
C VAL A 85 7.39 3.10 -3.64
N ILE A 86 7.27 2.51 -2.47
CA ILE A 86 5.99 2.16 -1.83
C ILE A 86 5.83 3.02 -0.58
N LEU A 87 4.96 4.01 -0.63
CA LEU A 87 4.63 4.89 0.50
C LEU A 87 3.55 4.21 1.36
N GLY A 88 3.87 3.96 2.63
CA GLY A 88 3.00 3.20 3.53
C GLY A 88 2.92 1.73 3.13
N SER A 89 4.08 1.07 3.08
CA SER A 89 4.18 -0.29 2.55
C SER A 89 3.44 -1.34 3.38
N GLY A 90 3.31 -1.15 4.69
CA GLY A 90 2.66 -2.11 5.58
C GLY A 90 3.21 -3.52 5.42
N LEU A 91 2.33 -4.44 5.02
CA LEU A 91 2.66 -5.82 4.68
C LEU A 91 2.55 -6.05 3.15
N ASP A 92 3.09 -5.15 2.35
CA ASP A 92 3.27 -5.38 0.93
C ASP A 92 4.18 -6.58 0.69
N THR A 93 3.97 -7.32 -0.38
CA THR A 93 4.68 -8.57 -0.69
C THR A 93 5.22 -8.61 -2.11
N PHE A 94 5.19 -7.47 -2.80
CA PHE A 94 5.64 -7.40 -4.19
C PHE A 94 7.10 -7.85 -4.34
N ALA A 95 7.98 -7.36 -3.47
CA ALA A 95 9.41 -7.70 -3.52
C ALA A 95 9.67 -9.19 -3.32
N GLU A 96 8.91 -9.84 -2.46
CA GLU A 96 9.02 -11.26 -2.15
C GLU A 96 8.48 -12.14 -3.28
N ARG A 97 7.43 -11.69 -3.99
CA ARG A 97 6.76 -12.44 -5.07
C ARG A 97 7.38 -12.20 -6.45
N ARG A 98 8.04 -11.06 -6.68
CA ARG A 98 8.58 -10.63 -7.98
C ARG A 98 10.11 -10.61 -8.00
N ARG A 99 10.72 -11.67 -7.50
CA ARG A 99 12.19 -11.81 -7.42
C ARG A 99 12.88 -11.87 -8.80
N GLU A 100 12.12 -12.17 -9.84
CA GLU A 100 12.59 -12.16 -11.23
C GLU A 100 12.91 -10.75 -11.76
N LEU A 101 12.39 -9.70 -11.10
CA LEU A 101 12.70 -8.32 -11.41
C LEU A 101 13.97 -7.87 -10.66
N ASP A 102 15.05 -8.59 -10.84
CA ASP A 102 16.29 -8.51 -10.03
C ASP A 102 17.07 -7.19 -10.16
N GLU A 103 16.86 -6.44 -11.25
CA GLU A 103 17.41 -5.09 -11.42
C GLU A 103 16.56 -3.99 -10.78
N LEU A 104 15.33 -4.31 -10.33
CA LEU A 104 14.44 -3.34 -9.72
C LEU A 104 14.87 -3.05 -8.28
N LYS A 105 15.16 -1.80 -7.99
CA LYS A 105 15.34 -1.32 -6.61
C LYS A 105 13.98 -0.96 -6.04
N ILE A 106 13.59 -1.63 -4.97
CA ILE A 106 12.30 -1.44 -4.30
C ILE A 106 12.56 -0.77 -2.95
N PHE A 107 11.87 0.33 -2.70
CA PHE A 107 11.98 1.11 -1.47
C PHE A 107 10.64 1.05 -0.74
N GLU A 108 10.58 0.30 0.34
CA GLU A 108 9.43 0.26 1.24
C GLU A 108 9.57 1.31 2.33
N ILE A 109 8.69 2.29 2.28
CA ILE A 109 8.63 3.40 3.24
C ILE A 109 7.45 3.17 4.18
N ASP A 110 7.74 3.06 5.47
CA ASP A 110 6.73 2.92 6.53
C ASP A 110 7.34 3.30 7.88
N ARG A 111 6.53 3.27 8.93
CA ARG A 111 6.99 3.50 10.30
C ARG A 111 8.08 2.49 10.69
N PRO A 112 9.08 2.93 11.49
CA PRO A 112 10.21 2.09 11.89
C PRO A 112 9.80 0.74 12.50
N GLU A 113 8.72 0.73 13.29
CA GLU A 113 8.21 -0.46 13.98
C GLU A 113 7.67 -1.48 12.98
N THR A 114 6.89 -1.03 11.99
CA THR A 114 6.33 -1.88 10.93
C THR A 114 7.42 -2.55 10.11
N LEU A 115 8.41 -1.76 9.66
CA LEU A 115 9.52 -2.27 8.85
C LEU A 115 10.43 -3.21 9.63
N THR A 116 10.70 -2.90 10.89
CA THR A 116 11.51 -3.77 11.78
C THR A 116 10.81 -5.10 11.99
N TRP A 117 9.51 -5.08 12.26
CA TRP A 117 8.70 -6.28 12.42
C TRP A 117 8.70 -7.11 11.12
N LYS A 118 8.41 -6.50 9.97
CA LYS A 118 8.39 -7.19 8.67
C LYS A 118 9.74 -7.84 8.37
N LYS A 119 10.84 -7.08 8.53
CA LYS A 119 12.20 -7.57 8.31
C LYS A 119 12.51 -8.79 9.17
N GLN A 120 12.20 -8.70 10.46
CA GLN A 120 12.43 -9.82 11.38
C GLN A 120 11.61 -11.04 10.97
N ARG A 121 10.33 -10.82 10.59
CA ARG A 121 9.42 -11.91 10.20
C ARG A 121 9.87 -12.62 8.93
N LEU A 122 10.35 -11.89 7.93
CA LEU A 122 10.91 -12.47 6.70
C LEU A 122 12.13 -13.37 7.00
N MET A 123 12.97 -12.95 7.95
CA MET A 123 14.14 -13.76 8.36
C MET A 123 13.72 -15.01 9.15
N GLU A 124 12.76 -14.91 10.07
CA GLU A 124 12.22 -16.05 10.83
C GLU A 124 11.60 -17.12 9.95
N LEU A 125 10.95 -16.70 8.86
CA LEU A 125 10.32 -17.60 7.89
C LEU A 125 11.31 -18.20 6.87
N GLY A 126 12.58 -17.80 6.89
CA GLY A 126 13.56 -18.23 5.91
C GLY A 126 13.34 -17.67 4.51
N ILE A 127 12.40 -16.73 4.33
CA ILE A 127 12.15 -16.06 3.04
C ILE A 127 13.35 -15.18 2.67
N GLY A 128 13.97 -14.55 3.68
CA GLY A 128 15.09 -13.62 3.51
C GLY A 128 14.66 -12.28 2.89
N ILE A 129 15.60 -11.34 2.84
CA ILE A 129 15.36 -10.03 2.25
C ILE A 129 15.77 -10.05 0.77
N PRO A 130 14.85 -9.77 -0.19
CA PRO A 130 15.19 -9.68 -1.60
C PRO A 130 16.33 -8.67 -1.85
N LYS A 131 17.25 -8.99 -2.75
CA LYS A 131 18.46 -8.17 -3.01
C LYS A 131 18.15 -6.72 -3.36
N GLY A 132 17.06 -6.50 -4.11
CA GLY A 132 16.60 -5.17 -4.54
C GLY A 132 15.85 -4.39 -3.47
N LEU A 133 15.39 -5.03 -2.39
CA LEU A 133 14.56 -4.40 -1.35
C LEU A 133 15.37 -3.55 -0.37
N ARG A 134 14.87 -2.35 -0.10
CA ARG A 134 15.37 -1.41 0.89
C ARG A 134 14.23 -0.97 1.79
N PHE A 135 14.39 -1.11 3.09
CA PHE A 135 13.47 -0.57 4.09
C PHE A 135 13.90 0.86 4.44
N VAL A 136 12.96 1.78 4.33
CA VAL A 136 13.17 3.22 4.56
C VAL A 136 12.25 3.67 5.69
N PRO A 137 12.72 3.68 6.93
CA PRO A 137 11.90 4.04 8.07
C PRO A 137 11.58 5.54 8.06
N VAL A 138 10.29 5.88 8.03
CA VAL A 138 9.78 7.25 8.04
C VAL A 138 8.50 7.31 8.83
N ASP A 139 8.38 8.33 9.68
CA ASP A 139 7.12 8.72 10.29
C ASP A 139 6.51 9.88 9.49
N PHE A 140 5.44 9.61 8.75
CA PHE A 140 4.75 10.62 7.94
C PHE A 140 4.07 11.68 8.79
N GLU A 141 3.69 11.36 10.05
CA GLU A 141 3.05 12.30 10.96
C GLU A 141 4.04 13.30 11.58
N ALA A 142 5.32 12.90 11.69
CA ALA A 142 6.38 13.75 12.21
C ALA A 142 6.85 14.85 11.25
N GLY A 143 6.21 14.97 10.07
CA GLY A 143 6.58 15.98 9.05
C GLY A 143 7.96 15.78 8.44
N SER A 144 8.53 14.60 8.56
CA SER A 144 9.86 14.28 8.03
C SER A 144 9.83 14.26 6.49
N LEU A 145 10.85 14.86 5.88
CA LEU A 145 11.07 14.78 4.45
C LEU A 145 11.56 13.38 4.09
N TRP A 146 10.62 12.48 3.78
CA TRP A 146 10.93 11.09 3.42
C TRP A 146 11.87 10.97 2.21
N GLN A 147 11.94 12.00 1.37
CA GLN A 147 12.88 12.05 0.25
C GLN A 147 14.34 11.99 0.67
N GLU A 148 14.73 12.58 1.81
CA GLU A 148 16.10 12.53 2.32
C GLU A 148 16.45 11.08 2.73
N GLN A 149 15.56 10.43 3.47
CA GLN A 149 15.74 9.05 3.88
C GLN A 149 15.79 8.10 2.68
N LEU A 150 14.97 8.37 1.66
CA LEU A 150 14.96 7.64 0.40
C LEU A 150 16.31 7.79 -0.33
N GLY A 151 16.87 9.01 -0.40
CA GLY A 151 18.19 9.26 -0.96
C GLY A 151 19.30 8.49 -0.22
N ASN A 152 19.27 8.49 1.12
CA ASN A 152 20.20 7.75 1.96
C ASN A 152 20.13 6.23 1.73
N ALA A 153 18.96 5.72 1.34
CA ALA A 153 18.75 4.32 0.97
C ALA A 153 19.23 3.97 -0.46
N GLY A 154 19.77 4.94 -1.23
CA GLY A 154 20.33 4.73 -2.55
C GLY A 154 19.35 4.93 -3.70
N PHE A 155 18.29 5.72 -3.49
CA PHE A 155 17.40 6.18 -4.55
C PHE A 155 18.13 7.24 -5.42
N ASP A 156 18.02 7.07 -6.72
CA ASP A 156 18.60 7.99 -7.69
C ASP A 156 17.54 8.98 -8.20
N ARG A 157 17.60 10.21 -7.72
CA ARG A 157 16.66 11.28 -8.10
C ARG A 157 16.72 11.69 -9.56
N SER A 158 17.79 11.34 -10.27
CA SER A 158 17.97 11.67 -11.69
C SER A 158 17.28 10.67 -12.62
N ARG A 159 16.78 9.56 -12.08
CA ARG A 159 16.16 8.49 -12.85
C ARG A 159 14.68 8.34 -12.50
N PRO A 160 13.82 7.95 -13.48
CA PRO A 160 12.40 7.78 -13.24
C PRO A 160 12.12 6.63 -12.26
N ALA A 161 11.00 6.75 -11.57
CA ALA A 161 10.49 5.75 -10.62
C ALA A 161 8.99 5.52 -10.78
N VAL A 162 8.53 4.33 -10.43
CA VAL A 162 7.13 4.13 -10.06
C VAL A 162 6.99 4.43 -8.57
N VAL A 163 5.97 5.19 -8.22
CA VAL A 163 5.62 5.49 -6.83
C VAL A 163 4.20 5.00 -6.57
N THR A 164 3.99 4.33 -5.46
CA THR A 164 2.65 3.94 -5.03
C THR A 164 2.35 4.45 -3.62
N CYS A 165 1.10 4.91 -3.44
CA CYS A 165 0.59 5.36 -2.15
C CYS A 165 -0.82 4.79 -1.97
N THR A 166 -0.93 3.60 -1.40
CA THR A 166 -2.19 2.87 -1.31
C THR A 166 -2.66 2.67 0.12
N GLY A 167 -3.87 3.15 0.43
CA GLY A 167 -4.45 3.03 1.77
C GLY A 167 -3.79 3.95 2.81
N VAL A 168 -3.18 5.05 2.38
CA VAL A 168 -2.47 6.02 3.23
C VAL A 168 -3.16 7.38 3.26
N SER A 169 -3.55 7.90 2.09
CA SER A 169 -4.09 9.27 1.95
C SER A 169 -5.25 9.61 2.88
N LEU A 170 -6.07 8.62 3.19
CA LEU A 170 -7.25 8.76 4.05
C LEU A 170 -6.89 9.08 5.52
N TYR A 171 -5.68 8.75 5.95
CA TYR A 171 -5.18 9.03 7.30
C TYR A 171 -4.39 10.35 7.39
N LEU A 172 -4.06 10.95 6.25
CA LEU A 172 -3.29 12.20 6.17
C LEU A 172 -4.23 13.40 6.04
N THR A 173 -3.86 14.54 6.59
CA THR A 173 -4.57 15.80 6.31
C THR A 173 -4.46 16.17 4.83
N ARG A 174 -5.27 17.12 4.34
CA ARG A 174 -5.16 17.64 2.98
C ARG A 174 -3.76 18.21 2.72
N GLU A 175 -3.22 18.93 3.67
CA GLU A 175 -1.88 19.54 3.59
C GLU A 175 -0.78 18.48 3.52
N ALA A 176 -0.87 17.42 4.31
CA ALA A 176 0.09 16.30 4.27
C ALA A 176 -0.01 15.51 2.96
N ASN A 177 -1.22 15.32 2.43
CA ASN A 177 -1.42 14.74 1.10
C ASN A 177 -0.79 15.62 0.01
N LEU A 178 -1.02 16.94 0.05
CA LEU A 178 -0.43 17.89 -0.89
C LEU A 178 1.11 17.87 -0.83
N GLU A 179 1.67 17.84 0.36
CA GLU A 179 3.12 17.79 0.54
C GLU A 179 3.70 16.46 0.00
N THR A 180 3.04 15.34 0.25
CA THR A 180 3.42 14.05 -0.33
C THR A 180 3.44 14.10 -1.86
N LEU A 181 2.40 14.69 -2.46
CA LEU A 181 2.30 14.85 -3.91
C LEU A 181 3.40 15.79 -4.46
N ARG A 182 3.74 16.88 -3.76
CA ARG A 182 4.84 17.78 -4.14
C ARG A 182 6.20 17.08 -4.12
N GLN A 183 6.42 16.26 -3.11
CA GLN A 183 7.64 15.46 -3.05
C GLN A 183 7.75 14.48 -4.22
N VAL A 184 6.65 13.85 -4.61
CA VAL A 184 6.62 12.97 -5.81
C VAL A 184 6.79 13.78 -7.09
N ALA A 185 6.20 14.98 -7.19
CA ALA A 185 6.33 15.84 -8.36
C ALA A 185 7.77 16.30 -8.62
N ALA A 186 8.63 16.26 -7.60
CA ALA A 186 10.06 16.57 -7.71
C ALA A 186 10.91 15.39 -8.23
N PHE A 187 10.33 14.26 -8.56
CA PHE A 187 11.05 13.12 -9.13
C PHE A 187 11.37 13.36 -10.62
N ALA A 188 12.32 12.60 -11.16
CA ALA A 188 12.72 12.71 -12.55
C ALA A 188 11.52 12.56 -13.51
N PRO A 189 11.55 13.28 -14.66
CA PRO A 189 10.56 13.09 -15.72
C PRO A 189 10.44 11.63 -16.14
N GLY A 190 9.22 11.19 -16.40
CA GLY A 190 8.92 9.78 -16.68
C GLY A 190 8.58 8.96 -15.43
N SER A 191 8.62 9.57 -14.24
CA SER A 191 8.09 8.93 -13.03
C SER A 191 6.56 8.88 -13.06
N THR A 192 6.02 7.82 -12.47
CA THR A 192 4.56 7.57 -12.41
C THR A 192 4.12 7.40 -10.98
N LEU A 193 3.02 8.06 -10.58
CA LEU A 193 2.36 7.86 -9.30
C LEU A 193 1.05 7.10 -9.48
N ALA A 194 0.83 6.06 -8.68
CA ALA A 194 -0.47 5.45 -8.46
C ALA A 194 -0.87 5.63 -6.99
N MET A 195 -2.00 6.29 -6.76
CA MET A 195 -2.48 6.63 -5.42
C MET A 195 -3.94 6.23 -5.25
N THR A 196 -4.29 5.74 -4.08
CA THR A 196 -5.70 5.52 -3.72
C THR A 196 -6.17 6.58 -2.74
N PHE A 197 -7.45 6.93 -2.84
CA PHE A 197 -8.14 7.82 -1.92
C PHE A 197 -9.55 7.28 -1.66
N ILE A 198 -10.21 7.80 -0.63
CA ILE A 198 -11.59 7.45 -0.30
C ILE A 198 -12.52 8.58 -0.77
N LEU A 199 -13.65 8.19 -1.34
CA LEU A 199 -14.70 9.10 -1.78
C LEU A 199 -15.50 9.62 -0.58
N PRO A 200 -16.02 10.86 -0.65
CA PRO A 200 -17.09 11.31 0.22
C PRO A 200 -18.32 10.41 0.10
N MET A 201 -19.11 10.30 1.18
CA MET A 201 -20.22 9.36 1.29
C MET A 201 -21.30 9.55 0.20
N ASP A 202 -21.51 10.79 -0.25
CA ASP A 202 -22.47 11.15 -1.30
C ASP A 202 -22.06 10.66 -2.70
N LEU A 203 -20.76 10.46 -2.93
CA LEU A 203 -20.22 9.92 -4.17
C LEU A 203 -20.07 8.38 -4.16
N ILE A 204 -20.34 7.74 -3.05
CA ILE A 204 -20.29 6.28 -2.93
C ILE A 204 -21.61 5.70 -3.44
N ASP A 205 -21.51 4.60 -4.19
CA ASP A 205 -22.68 3.83 -4.60
C ASP A 205 -23.55 3.51 -3.38
N PRO A 206 -24.87 3.76 -3.43
CA PRO A 206 -25.76 3.52 -2.29
C PRO A 206 -25.65 2.13 -1.66
N GLU A 207 -25.36 1.10 -2.46
CA GLU A 207 -25.19 -0.27 -1.98
C GLU A 207 -23.91 -0.44 -1.11
N ASP A 208 -22.88 0.36 -1.35
CA ASP A 208 -21.60 0.27 -0.64
C ASP A 208 -21.51 1.23 0.57
N ARG A 209 -22.43 2.19 0.71
CA ARG A 209 -22.45 3.16 1.82
C ARG A 209 -22.47 2.52 3.22
N PRO A 210 -23.27 1.46 3.48
CA PRO A 210 -23.26 0.81 4.79
C PRO A 210 -21.88 0.22 5.15
N MET A 211 -21.19 -0.34 4.17
CA MET A 211 -19.87 -0.90 4.34
C MET A 211 -18.82 0.18 4.61
N GLN A 212 -18.87 1.28 3.86
CA GLN A 212 -18.01 2.43 4.09
C GLN A 212 -18.21 3.02 5.49
N ALA A 213 -19.47 3.21 5.92
CA ALA A 213 -19.79 3.72 7.25
C ALA A 213 -19.27 2.77 8.36
N ALA A 214 -19.36 1.46 8.15
CA ALA A 214 -18.81 0.48 9.08
C ALA A 214 -17.27 0.55 9.14
N ALA A 215 -16.60 0.74 8.00
CA ALA A 215 -15.15 0.89 7.93
C ALA A 215 -14.69 2.17 8.66
N GLU A 216 -15.36 3.30 8.46
CA GLU A 216 -15.06 4.57 9.15
C GLU A 216 -15.26 4.46 10.67
N LYS A 217 -16.37 3.82 11.09
CA LYS A 217 -16.63 3.54 12.51
C LYS A 217 -15.55 2.66 13.12
N GLY A 218 -15.13 1.60 12.42
CA GLY A 218 -14.07 0.70 12.86
C GLY A 218 -12.71 1.39 12.96
N ALA A 219 -12.36 2.21 11.98
CA ALA A 219 -11.13 3.00 11.97
C ALA A 219 -11.08 3.98 13.16
N ARG A 220 -12.18 4.69 13.42
CA ARG A 220 -12.30 5.59 14.57
C ARG A 220 -12.18 4.86 15.90
N ALA A 221 -12.82 3.71 16.04
CA ALA A 221 -12.73 2.88 17.25
C ALA A 221 -11.33 2.31 17.47
N GLY A 222 -10.58 2.06 16.38
CA GLY A 222 -9.18 1.60 16.39
C GLY A 222 -8.15 2.71 16.60
N GLY A 223 -8.57 3.98 16.76
CA GLY A 223 -7.67 5.11 16.98
C GLY A 223 -7.00 5.67 15.71
N THR A 224 -7.38 5.19 14.53
CA THR A 224 -6.86 5.64 13.23
C THR A 224 -8.02 6.09 12.32
N PRO A 225 -8.72 7.21 12.65
CA PRO A 225 -9.87 7.66 11.89
C PRO A 225 -9.49 8.08 10.46
N PHE A 226 -10.43 7.90 9.52
CA PHE A 226 -10.30 8.51 8.21
C PHE A 226 -10.56 10.01 8.34
N ILE A 227 -9.64 10.83 7.85
CA ILE A 227 -9.68 12.29 8.00
C ILE A 227 -9.74 13.03 6.66
N SER A 228 -9.34 12.38 5.55
CA SER A 228 -9.40 12.97 4.22
C SER A 228 -10.23 12.15 3.26
N PHE A 229 -11.16 12.83 2.59
CA PHE A 229 -12.02 12.30 1.55
C PHE A 229 -11.91 13.20 0.33
N PHE A 230 -11.77 12.61 -0.87
CA PHE A 230 -11.60 13.36 -2.10
C PHE A 230 -12.56 12.84 -3.18
N SER A 231 -13.16 13.74 -3.93
CA SER A 231 -13.72 13.37 -5.23
C SER A 231 -12.59 13.13 -6.25
N PRO A 232 -12.84 12.42 -7.36
CA PRO A 232 -11.84 12.27 -8.42
C PRO A 232 -11.32 13.61 -8.96
N GLU A 233 -12.20 14.61 -9.07
CA GLU A 233 -11.87 15.97 -9.49
C GLU A 233 -10.99 16.65 -8.43
N GLY A 234 -11.39 16.58 -7.15
CA GLY A 234 -10.65 17.17 -6.03
C GLY A 234 -9.25 16.60 -5.87
N MET A 235 -9.09 15.27 -6.04
CA MET A 235 -7.77 14.65 -6.04
C MET A 235 -6.94 15.08 -7.26
N SER A 236 -7.57 15.19 -8.44
CA SER A 236 -6.89 15.67 -9.65
C SER A 236 -6.46 17.14 -9.53
N GLU A 237 -7.23 17.98 -8.83
CA GLU A 237 -6.87 19.35 -8.52
C GLU A 237 -5.71 19.43 -7.56
N LEU A 238 -5.74 18.62 -6.49
CA LEU A 238 -4.65 18.54 -5.52
C LEU A 238 -3.34 18.08 -6.20
N ALA A 239 -3.42 17.11 -7.11
CA ALA A 239 -2.26 16.65 -7.86
C ALA A 239 -1.70 17.76 -8.78
N ARG A 240 -2.55 18.53 -9.44
CA ARG A 240 -2.12 19.69 -10.25
C ARG A 240 -1.52 20.81 -9.40
N GLU A 241 -2.11 21.11 -8.23
CA GLU A 241 -1.56 22.06 -7.25
C GLU A 241 -0.15 21.65 -6.80
N ALA A 242 0.10 20.35 -6.69
CA ALA A 242 1.41 19.80 -6.36
C ALA A 242 2.43 19.83 -7.51
N GLY A 243 2.00 20.14 -8.75
CA GLY A 243 2.87 20.16 -9.93
C GLY A 243 2.89 18.84 -10.73
N LEU A 244 2.06 17.86 -10.37
CA LEU A 244 1.91 16.62 -11.15
C LEU A 244 1.12 16.89 -12.45
N ARG A 245 1.48 16.18 -13.51
CA ARG A 245 0.81 16.20 -14.80
C ARG A 245 0.06 14.89 -15.02
N LYS A 246 -1.07 14.97 -15.70
CA LYS A 246 -1.81 13.79 -16.17
C LYS A 246 -1.09 13.13 -17.33
#